data_5795fdc4a12f60b29b6dd8ab418c04fb
#
_entry.id   5795fdc4a12f60b29b6dd8ab418c04fb
#
_cell.length_a   1.000
_cell.length_b   1.000
_cell.length_c   1.000
_cell.angle_alpha   90.00
_cell.angle_beta   90.00
_cell.angle_gamma   90.00
#
_symmetry.space_group_name_H-M   'P 1'
#
loop_
_entity.id
_entity.type
_entity.pdbx_description
1 polymer ?
#
loop_
_entity_poly.entity_id
_entity_poly.type
_entity_poly.pdbx_seq_one_letter_code
_entity_poly.pdbx_strand_id
1 'polypeptide(L)'
;MEKKCNFRKGFFAVLVAASAVVGCSKSNNDEPVTPPTPTDLGSYYMELTTEKTVGEKVNLYIGADKADEAEVWLDLNSNGKWDEGIDLKPTRLYNSIEYSLQAQTFRIYGKVKILNCTGNKLNALDISHNPALTNLYAVNNKISSIARLEFLKTLKIDSNTLKNSLLPKGLTDLEINEIKGAPITNIDTSPFTELKGLFIIKCKNLKSLDLRNNKKLMKLYIEGTNLTTLDLSQQPQLSQLEVYSTPLTKLNIAGNKALDYVVIQLTEEGKGLQGAALMDFLKQLPTYKEGEEGNISLSSDQATEEVNSLLAGKFWKVNLLD
;
A
#
# COMPACT_ATOMS: atom_id res chain seq x y z
N MET A 1 18.74 -31.07 -3.05
CA MET A 1 17.87 -30.64 -4.17
C MET A 1 17.04 -29.49 -3.65
N GLU A 2 17.51 -28.28 -3.92
CA GLU A 2 16.80 -27.05 -3.51
C GLU A 2 15.66 -26.78 -4.49
N LYS A 3 14.42 -26.87 -4.04
CA LYS A 3 13.26 -26.39 -4.80
C LYS A 3 13.22 -24.87 -4.69
N LYS A 4 13.59 -24.18 -5.77
CA LYS A 4 13.41 -22.76 -5.93
C LYS A 4 11.91 -22.44 -5.96
N CYS A 5 11.42 -21.82 -4.92
CA CYS A 5 10.10 -21.22 -4.88
C CYS A 5 10.10 -19.97 -5.76
N ASN A 6 9.51 -20.06 -6.95
CA ASN A 6 9.33 -18.92 -7.83
C ASN A 6 8.14 -18.08 -7.33
N PHE A 7 8.44 -17.07 -6.54
CA PHE A 7 7.48 -16.01 -6.22
C PHE A 7 7.10 -15.27 -7.51
N ARG A 8 5.95 -15.56 -8.06
CA ARG A 8 5.30 -14.66 -9.03
C ARG A 8 4.93 -13.38 -8.28
N LYS A 9 5.70 -12.34 -8.52
CA LYS A 9 5.36 -10.97 -8.09
C LYS A 9 4.07 -10.57 -8.78
N GLY A 10 2.96 -10.67 -8.05
CA GLY A 10 1.71 -10.03 -8.44
C GLY A 10 1.93 -8.51 -8.37
N PHE A 11 2.22 -7.88 -9.48
CA PHE A 11 2.17 -6.44 -9.62
C PHE A 11 0.71 -6.02 -9.60
N PHE A 12 0.21 -5.58 -8.46
CA PHE A 12 -1.04 -4.85 -8.42
C PHE A 12 -0.79 -3.44 -8.95
N ALA A 13 -1.08 -3.25 -10.24
CA ALA A 13 -1.24 -1.93 -10.81
C ALA A 13 -2.53 -1.33 -10.24
N VAL A 14 -2.40 -0.28 -9.44
CA VAL A 14 -3.52 0.59 -9.11
C VAL A 14 -3.93 1.29 -10.41
N LEU A 15 -5.02 0.83 -11.02
CA LEU A 15 -5.60 1.48 -12.18
C LEU A 15 -6.28 2.78 -11.71
N VAL A 16 -5.57 3.89 -11.78
CA VAL A 16 -6.21 5.22 -11.76
C VAL A 16 -6.79 5.42 -13.16
N ALA A 17 -8.11 5.28 -13.28
CA ALA A 17 -8.81 5.64 -14.50
C ALA A 17 -8.78 7.16 -14.65
N ALA A 18 -7.80 7.67 -15.40
CA ALA A 18 -7.82 9.02 -15.93
C ALA A 18 -8.44 8.95 -17.33
N SER A 19 -9.62 9.53 -17.47
CA SER A 19 -10.23 9.77 -18.78
C SER A 19 -9.37 10.76 -19.58
N ALA A 20 -8.61 10.23 -20.54
CA ALA A 20 -7.84 11.05 -21.48
C ALA A 20 -8.73 11.47 -22.64
N VAL A 21 -8.98 12.75 -22.76
CA VAL A 21 -9.44 13.38 -24.01
C VAL A 21 -8.22 13.58 -24.90
N VAL A 22 -8.20 12.88 -26.03
CA VAL A 22 -7.15 12.99 -27.05
C VAL A 22 -7.37 14.29 -27.82
N GLY A 23 -6.38 15.18 -27.74
CA GLY A 23 -6.23 16.32 -28.62
C GLY A 23 -4.80 16.35 -29.15
N CYS A 24 -4.57 15.84 -30.37
CA CYS A 24 -3.31 16.02 -31.06
C CYS A 24 -3.18 17.45 -31.58
N SER A 25 -2.15 18.17 -31.16
CA SER A 25 -1.54 19.20 -31.99
C SER A 25 -0.04 19.21 -31.79
N LYS A 26 0.70 18.97 -32.89
CA LYS A 26 2.15 19.15 -32.95
C LYS A 26 2.45 20.64 -32.95
N SER A 27 3.31 21.08 -32.04
CA SER A 27 4.15 22.24 -32.25
C SER A 27 5.53 21.97 -31.65
N ASN A 28 6.52 21.85 -32.52
CA ASN A 28 7.93 21.88 -32.16
C ASN A 28 8.26 23.30 -31.71
N ASN A 29 8.56 23.48 -30.45
CA ASN A 29 9.38 24.57 -29.95
C ASN A 29 10.23 23.99 -28.83
N ASP A 30 11.44 23.53 -29.20
CA ASP A 30 12.53 23.27 -28.26
C ASP A 30 13.11 24.64 -27.83
N GLU A 31 12.41 25.33 -26.94
CA GLU A 31 13.06 26.35 -26.10
C GLU A 31 13.78 25.64 -24.96
N PRO A 32 15.05 25.98 -24.66
CA PRO A 32 15.75 25.46 -23.52
C PRO A 32 14.98 25.88 -22.25
N VAL A 33 14.47 24.89 -21.51
CA VAL A 33 13.80 25.12 -20.22
C VAL A 33 14.84 25.72 -19.28
N THR A 34 14.80 27.05 -19.10
CA THR A 34 15.64 27.72 -18.12
C THR A 34 15.27 27.21 -16.72
N PRO A 35 16.26 26.86 -15.87
CA PRO A 35 16.02 26.50 -14.49
C PRO A 35 15.21 27.61 -13.78
N PRO A 36 14.33 27.29 -12.82
CA PRO A 36 13.65 28.31 -12.05
C PRO A 36 14.67 29.20 -11.34
N THR A 37 14.45 30.51 -11.42
CA THR A 37 15.31 31.49 -10.74
C THR A 37 15.22 31.28 -9.22
N PRO A 38 16.32 31.37 -8.45
CA PRO A 38 16.40 30.98 -7.03
C PRO A 38 15.48 31.72 -6.06
N THR A 39 14.66 32.64 -6.49
CA THR A 39 13.89 33.55 -5.63
C THR A 39 12.61 32.97 -5.04
N ASP A 40 12.19 31.76 -5.45
CA ASP A 40 10.94 31.14 -4.93
C ASP A 40 11.09 29.66 -4.50
N LEU A 41 12.31 29.23 -4.22
CA LEU A 41 12.63 27.85 -3.78
C LEU A 41 12.11 27.50 -2.37
N GLY A 42 11.35 28.38 -1.74
CA GLY A 42 11.15 28.39 -0.30
C GLY A 42 9.91 27.69 0.24
N SER A 43 8.91 27.29 -0.54
CA SER A 43 7.64 26.90 0.07
C SER A 43 7.32 25.41 0.09
N TYR A 44 7.76 24.62 -0.89
CA TYR A 44 7.43 23.18 -0.96
C TYR A 44 8.66 22.34 -1.14
N TYR A 45 9.01 21.56 -0.11
CA TYR A 45 10.08 20.54 -0.21
C TYR A 45 9.84 19.39 0.76
N MET A 46 10.54 18.30 0.54
CA MET A 46 10.67 17.16 1.45
C MET A 46 12.15 16.85 1.60
N GLU A 47 12.57 16.45 2.81
CA GLU A 47 13.95 16.08 3.10
C GLU A 47 14.04 14.61 3.45
N LEU A 48 14.96 13.90 2.80
CA LEU A 48 15.21 12.49 2.96
C LEU A 48 16.65 12.24 3.37
N THR A 49 16.86 11.47 4.45
CA THR A 49 18.19 11.03 4.88
C THR A 49 18.28 9.51 4.79
N THR A 50 19.34 9.01 4.17
CA THR A 50 19.58 7.59 3.94
C THR A 50 20.90 7.12 4.55
N GLU A 51 21.00 5.82 4.90
CA GLU A 51 22.25 5.18 5.27
C GLU A 51 23.11 4.76 4.05
N LYS A 52 22.63 4.98 2.85
CA LYS A 52 23.42 4.77 1.63
C LYS A 52 24.54 5.79 1.56
N THR A 53 25.69 5.38 0.99
CA THR A 53 26.85 6.26 0.82
C THR A 53 26.73 7.11 -0.44
N VAL A 54 27.50 8.20 -0.50
CA VAL A 54 27.64 9.03 -1.71
C VAL A 54 28.07 8.15 -2.89
N GLY A 55 27.42 8.34 -4.04
CA GLY A 55 27.59 7.52 -5.25
C GLY A 55 26.66 6.31 -5.34
N GLU A 56 26.10 5.80 -4.22
CA GLU A 56 25.01 4.83 -4.29
C GLU A 56 23.72 5.48 -4.82
N LYS A 57 22.80 4.65 -5.28
CA LYS A 57 21.56 5.14 -5.88
C LYS A 57 20.36 4.99 -4.96
N VAL A 58 19.50 5.99 -4.95
CA VAL A 58 18.14 5.92 -4.41
C VAL A 58 17.15 5.75 -5.57
N ASN A 59 16.16 4.90 -5.38
CA ASN A 59 15.09 4.70 -6.36
C ASN A 59 13.83 5.41 -5.87
N LEU A 60 13.37 6.39 -6.62
CA LEU A 60 12.21 7.20 -6.26
C LEU A 60 11.16 7.17 -7.38
N TYR A 61 9.88 7.10 -6.97
CA TYR A 61 8.74 7.38 -7.83
C TYR A 61 8.08 8.66 -7.32
N ILE A 62 8.05 9.68 -8.15
CA ILE A 62 7.56 11.01 -7.82
C ILE A 62 6.39 11.34 -8.75
N GLY A 63 5.31 11.89 -8.20
CA GLY A 63 4.16 12.37 -8.96
C GLY A 63 3.72 13.75 -8.47
N ALA A 64 3.35 14.60 -9.41
CA ALA A 64 2.83 15.95 -9.17
C ALA A 64 1.67 16.23 -10.15
N ASP A 65 0.87 17.26 -9.88
CA ASP A 65 -0.10 17.71 -10.86
C ASP A 65 0.60 18.30 -12.09
N LYS A 66 -0.05 18.19 -13.24
CA LYS A 66 0.49 18.67 -14.53
C LYS A 66 1.00 20.11 -14.48
N ALA A 67 0.31 20.96 -13.74
CA ALA A 67 0.68 22.37 -13.60
C ALA A 67 1.94 22.59 -12.73
N ASP A 68 2.27 21.65 -11.85
CA ASP A 68 3.36 21.75 -10.88
C ASP A 68 4.59 20.91 -11.30
N GLU A 69 4.48 20.09 -12.36
CA GLU A 69 5.56 19.17 -12.81
C GLU A 69 6.88 19.88 -13.10
N ALA A 70 6.82 21.07 -13.71
CA ALA A 70 8.02 21.83 -14.10
C ALA A 70 8.82 22.35 -12.90
N GLU A 71 8.18 22.48 -11.74
CA GLU A 71 8.78 22.96 -10.50
C GLU A 71 9.43 21.86 -9.68
N VAL A 72 9.21 20.58 -10.05
CA VAL A 72 9.78 19.45 -9.30
C VAL A 72 11.24 19.24 -9.69
N TRP A 73 12.12 19.24 -8.67
CA TRP A 73 13.54 18.94 -8.83
C TRP A 73 14.15 18.33 -7.57
N LEU A 74 15.30 17.67 -7.73
CA LEU A 74 16.04 17.03 -6.65
C LEU A 74 17.32 17.79 -6.39
N ASP A 75 17.49 18.23 -5.15
CA ASP A 75 18.71 18.79 -4.58
C ASP A 75 19.50 17.63 -3.96
N LEU A 76 20.41 17.07 -4.72
CA LEU A 76 21.11 15.84 -4.36
C LEU A 76 22.29 16.04 -3.40
N ASN A 77 22.73 17.30 -3.20
CA ASN A 77 23.76 17.68 -2.24
C ASN A 77 23.21 18.43 -1.01
N SER A 78 21.88 18.69 -1.00
CA SER A 78 21.14 19.32 0.11
C SER A 78 21.62 20.72 0.49
N ASN A 79 22.10 21.50 -0.47
CA ASN A 79 22.59 22.88 -0.21
C ASN A 79 21.51 23.94 -0.38
N GLY A 80 20.33 23.59 -0.84
CA GLY A 80 19.17 24.49 -1.00
C GLY A 80 19.23 25.38 -2.24
N LYS A 81 20.11 25.07 -3.19
CA LYS A 81 20.29 25.82 -4.44
C LYS A 81 20.34 24.83 -5.60
N TRP A 82 19.96 25.31 -6.78
CA TRP A 82 20.13 24.53 -8.00
C TRP A 82 21.60 24.55 -8.45
N ASP A 83 22.22 23.39 -8.55
CA ASP A 83 23.59 23.19 -9.03
C ASP A 83 23.55 22.40 -10.35
N GLU A 84 23.91 23.06 -11.44
CA GLU A 84 23.93 22.40 -12.76
C GLU A 84 24.94 21.25 -12.80
N GLY A 85 24.50 20.10 -13.30
CA GLY A 85 25.31 18.87 -13.35
C GLY A 85 25.34 18.05 -12.07
N ILE A 86 24.76 18.56 -10.97
CA ILE A 86 24.60 17.85 -9.69
C ILE A 86 23.11 17.56 -9.46
N ASP A 87 22.28 18.60 -9.50
CA ASP A 87 20.85 18.51 -9.25
C ASP A 87 20.11 18.10 -10.51
N LEU A 88 18.97 17.46 -10.33
CA LEU A 88 18.25 16.86 -11.42
C LEU A 88 16.77 17.22 -11.40
N LYS A 89 16.22 17.54 -12.56
CA LYS A 89 14.80 17.45 -12.81
C LYS A 89 14.46 16.01 -13.19
N PRO A 90 13.40 15.40 -12.60
CA PRO A 90 12.96 14.08 -13.02
C PRO A 90 12.64 14.10 -14.52
N THR A 91 13.28 13.24 -15.29
CA THR A 91 13.05 13.13 -16.74
C THR A 91 11.64 12.65 -17.08
N ARG A 92 11.02 11.91 -16.14
CA ARG A 92 9.64 11.43 -16.20
C ARG A 92 9.09 11.32 -14.77
N LEU A 93 8.08 12.09 -14.45
CA LEU A 93 7.25 11.83 -13.29
C LEU A 93 6.42 10.56 -13.51
N TYR A 94 5.88 10.00 -12.43
CA TYR A 94 5.10 8.74 -12.46
C TYR A 94 5.86 7.50 -12.96
N ASN A 95 7.19 7.53 -12.83
CA ASN A 95 8.07 6.38 -13.07
C ASN A 95 9.07 6.23 -11.92
N SER A 96 9.50 4.99 -11.68
CA SER A 96 10.63 4.71 -10.78
C SER A 96 11.95 5.05 -11.46
N ILE A 97 12.68 6.00 -10.90
CA ILE A 97 13.96 6.48 -11.42
C ILE A 97 15.01 6.38 -10.33
N GLU A 98 16.20 5.95 -10.73
CA GLU A 98 17.37 5.90 -9.86
C GLU A 98 18.18 7.19 -9.95
N TYR A 99 18.50 7.76 -8.79
CA TYR A 99 19.30 8.97 -8.65
C TYR A 99 20.57 8.68 -7.86
N SER A 100 21.74 9.08 -8.38
CA SER A 100 23.03 8.92 -7.68
C SER A 100 23.18 10.00 -6.63
N LEU A 101 23.40 9.59 -5.38
CA LEU A 101 23.52 10.48 -4.24
C LEU A 101 24.80 11.29 -4.30
N GLN A 102 24.71 12.58 -3.99
CA GLN A 102 25.84 13.48 -3.75
C GLN A 102 26.02 13.77 -2.25
N ALA A 103 24.97 13.52 -1.46
CA ALA A 103 25.00 13.55 0.00
C ALA A 103 24.06 12.46 0.55
N GLN A 104 24.19 12.11 1.82
CA GLN A 104 23.27 11.18 2.50
C GLN A 104 21.91 11.82 2.76
N THR A 105 21.86 13.16 2.91
CA THR A 105 20.62 13.93 2.98
C THR A 105 20.43 14.63 1.65
N PHE A 106 19.24 14.57 1.11
CA PHE A 106 18.84 15.21 -0.14
C PHE A 106 17.42 15.72 -0.04
N ARG A 107 17.04 16.64 -0.93
CA ARG A 107 15.70 17.23 -0.94
C ARG A 107 15.00 17.02 -2.28
N ILE A 108 13.67 16.96 -2.20
CA ILE A 108 12.79 16.99 -3.36
C ILE A 108 11.96 18.27 -3.22
N TYR A 109 12.15 19.20 -4.15
CA TYR A 109 11.42 20.45 -4.23
C TYR A 109 10.19 20.33 -5.14
N GLY A 110 9.23 21.24 -4.96
CA GLY A 110 7.98 21.30 -5.72
C GLY A 110 6.80 20.68 -5.01
N LYS A 111 5.59 20.93 -5.51
CA LYS A 111 4.33 20.39 -4.97
C LYS A 111 4.14 18.94 -5.37
N VAL A 112 4.86 18.06 -4.71
CA VAL A 112 4.77 16.60 -4.93
C VAL A 112 3.53 16.06 -4.26
N LYS A 113 2.71 15.31 -5.01
CA LYS A 113 1.51 14.62 -4.51
C LYS A 113 1.73 13.17 -4.16
N ILE A 114 2.64 12.50 -4.85
CA ILE A 114 2.94 11.07 -4.69
C ILE A 114 4.43 10.93 -4.50
N LEU A 115 4.85 10.30 -3.40
CA LEU A 115 6.22 9.88 -3.18
C LEU A 115 6.25 8.38 -2.85
N ASN A 116 6.99 7.61 -3.65
CA ASN A 116 7.42 6.28 -3.27
C ASN A 116 8.93 6.28 -3.10
N CYS A 117 9.36 6.07 -1.87
CA CYS A 117 10.76 5.97 -1.44
C CYS A 117 11.07 4.62 -0.78
N THR A 118 10.27 3.60 -1.11
CA THR A 118 10.40 2.24 -0.57
C THR A 118 11.80 1.66 -0.81
N GLY A 119 12.38 1.03 0.21
CA GLY A 119 13.62 0.24 0.07
C GLY A 119 14.90 1.06 -0.10
N ASN A 120 14.91 2.33 0.29
CA ASN A 120 16.05 3.23 0.13
C ASN A 120 16.94 3.34 1.37
N LYS A 121 16.77 2.49 2.38
CA LYS A 121 17.50 2.56 3.67
C LYS A 121 17.37 3.94 4.35
N LEU A 122 16.24 4.63 4.15
CA LEU A 122 15.98 5.92 4.80
C LEU A 122 15.90 5.73 6.31
N ASN A 123 16.59 6.60 7.06
CA ASN A 123 16.50 6.68 8.51
C ASN A 123 15.74 7.93 8.99
N ALA A 124 15.59 8.96 8.11
CA ALA A 124 14.72 10.10 8.35
C ALA A 124 13.97 10.52 7.09
N LEU A 125 12.76 11.05 7.30
CA LEU A 125 11.91 11.61 6.26
C LEU A 125 11.11 12.77 6.87
N ASP A 126 11.36 13.98 6.39
CA ASP A 126 10.59 15.18 6.72
C ASP A 126 9.74 15.60 5.52
N ILE A 127 8.43 15.54 5.70
CA ILE A 127 7.42 15.96 4.72
C ILE A 127 6.67 17.23 5.17
N SER A 128 7.10 17.85 6.27
CA SER A 128 6.37 18.94 6.92
C SER A 128 6.21 20.18 6.04
N HIS A 129 7.07 20.34 5.04
CA HIS A 129 7.05 21.47 4.11
C HIS A 129 6.35 21.13 2.77
N ASN A 130 5.69 19.95 2.67
CA ASN A 130 4.94 19.60 1.46
C ASN A 130 3.50 19.15 1.78
N PRO A 131 2.60 20.07 2.14
CA PRO A 131 1.20 19.75 2.42
C PRO A 131 0.40 19.27 1.18
N ALA A 132 1.00 19.33 -0.02
CA ALA A 132 0.41 18.77 -1.23
C ALA A 132 0.49 17.23 -1.29
N LEU A 133 1.35 16.60 -0.46
CA LEU A 133 1.54 15.15 -0.47
C LEU A 133 0.29 14.43 0.02
N THR A 134 -0.28 13.61 -0.85
CA THR A 134 -1.47 12.78 -0.55
C THR A 134 -1.17 11.29 -0.47
N ASN A 135 -0.12 10.83 -1.13
CA ASN A 135 0.25 9.43 -1.19
C ASN A 135 1.72 9.24 -0.82
N LEU A 136 1.98 8.50 0.24
CA LEU A 136 3.32 8.17 0.71
C LEU A 136 3.51 6.65 0.80
N TYR A 137 4.54 6.14 0.12
CA TYR A 137 4.99 4.75 0.16
C TYR A 137 6.42 4.73 0.68
N ALA A 138 6.61 4.35 1.94
CA ALA A 138 7.89 4.42 2.65
C ALA A 138 8.28 3.12 3.37
N VAL A 139 7.69 1.98 2.96
CA VAL A 139 8.00 0.67 3.54
C VAL A 139 9.44 0.23 3.25
N ASN A 140 9.95 -0.71 4.03
CA ASN A 140 11.30 -1.27 3.92
C ASN A 140 12.41 -0.20 4.04
N ASN A 141 12.20 0.69 5.01
CA ASN A 141 13.16 1.71 5.46
C ASN A 141 13.45 1.55 6.96
N LYS A 142 14.19 2.49 7.55
CA LYS A 142 14.50 2.55 8.98
C LYS A 142 13.96 3.81 9.65
N ILE A 143 12.93 4.42 9.03
CA ILE A 143 12.33 5.65 9.52
C ILE A 143 11.65 5.36 10.86
N SER A 144 11.99 6.12 11.90
CA SER A 144 11.43 5.92 13.24
C SER A 144 10.10 6.64 13.44
N SER A 145 9.90 7.78 12.81
CA SER A 145 8.65 8.57 12.87
C SER A 145 8.56 9.51 11.68
N ILE A 146 7.34 9.90 11.33
CA ILE A 146 7.07 10.92 10.32
C ILE A 146 6.08 11.91 10.94
N ALA A 147 6.40 13.19 10.87
CA ALA A 147 5.54 14.28 11.33
C ALA A 147 4.63 14.77 10.19
N ARG A 148 3.53 15.44 10.56
CA ARG A 148 2.62 16.13 9.62
C ARG A 148 2.03 15.26 8.51
N LEU A 149 1.44 14.14 8.92
CA LEU A 149 0.77 13.20 8.01
C LEU A 149 -0.69 13.60 7.69
N GLU A 150 -1.20 14.71 8.21
CA GLU A 150 -2.62 15.09 8.22
C GLU A 150 -3.28 15.20 6.83
N PHE A 151 -2.48 15.43 5.79
CA PHE A 151 -2.98 15.56 4.41
C PHE A 151 -2.99 14.24 3.63
N LEU A 152 -2.35 13.19 4.17
CA LEU A 152 -2.25 11.91 3.47
C LEU A 152 -3.60 11.21 3.37
N LYS A 153 -3.82 10.60 2.22
CA LYS A 153 -4.93 9.70 1.90
C LYS A 153 -4.47 8.25 1.81
N THR A 154 -3.28 8.04 1.26
CA THR A 154 -2.66 6.72 1.14
C THR A 154 -1.33 6.72 1.88
N LEU A 155 -1.15 5.74 2.77
CA LEU A 155 0.06 5.58 3.54
C LEU A 155 0.49 4.12 3.59
N LYS A 156 1.75 3.86 3.20
CA LYS A 156 2.39 2.56 3.36
C LYS A 156 3.67 2.74 4.15
N ILE A 157 3.74 2.13 5.33
CA ILE A 157 4.85 2.29 6.29
C ILE A 157 5.21 0.99 6.99
N ASP A 158 6.41 0.98 7.55
CA ASP A 158 6.84 -0.09 8.46
C ASP A 158 6.26 0.11 9.87
N SER A 159 6.22 -0.96 10.64
CA SER A 159 5.69 -1.00 12.00
C SER A 159 6.40 -0.03 12.98
N ASN A 160 7.69 0.20 12.79
CA ASN A 160 8.45 1.17 13.60
C ASN A 160 7.93 2.59 13.43
N THR A 161 7.67 2.98 12.19
CA THR A 161 7.15 4.30 11.85
C THR A 161 5.74 4.49 12.41
N LEU A 162 4.91 3.44 12.35
CA LEU A 162 3.54 3.46 12.84
C LEU A 162 3.44 3.84 14.32
N LYS A 163 4.30 3.26 15.18
CA LYS A 163 4.24 3.48 16.63
C LYS A 163 4.46 4.92 17.05
N ASN A 164 5.25 5.65 16.30
CA ASN A 164 5.73 6.99 16.67
C ASN A 164 5.11 8.11 15.84
N SER A 165 4.21 7.77 14.90
CA SER A 165 3.57 8.75 14.02
C SER A 165 2.09 8.93 14.36
N LEU A 166 1.62 10.16 14.34
CA LEU A 166 0.20 10.47 14.47
C LEU A 166 -0.45 10.33 13.08
N LEU A 167 -1.15 9.21 12.88
CA LEU A 167 -1.79 8.93 11.61
C LEU A 167 -2.99 9.84 11.34
N PRO A 168 -3.21 10.27 10.10
CA PRO A 168 -4.30 11.16 9.73
C PRO A 168 -5.65 10.42 9.75
N LYS A 169 -6.66 11.05 10.35
CA LYS A 169 -8.03 10.51 10.39
C LYS A 169 -8.66 10.36 9.01
N GLY A 170 -8.18 11.11 8.02
CA GLY A 170 -8.68 11.12 6.65
C GLY A 170 -8.06 10.06 5.73
N LEU A 171 -7.32 9.08 6.26
CA LEU A 171 -6.77 7.96 5.47
C LEU A 171 -7.89 7.18 4.79
N THR A 172 -7.68 6.91 3.50
CA THR A 172 -8.49 5.99 2.71
C THR A 172 -7.83 4.64 2.52
N ASP A 173 -6.49 4.61 2.51
CA ASP A 173 -5.71 3.40 2.33
C ASP A 173 -4.51 3.37 3.29
N LEU A 174 -4.40 2.28 4.04
CA LEU A 174 -3.32 2.05 4.99
C LEU A 174 -2.68 0.69 4.77
N GLU A 175 -1.36 0.67 4.57
CA GLU A 175 -0.56 -0.57 4.58
C GLU A 175 0.47 -0.50 5.71
N ILE A 176 0.49 -1.54 6.52
CA ILE A 176 1.43 -1.72 7.63
C ILE A 176 2.23 -2.99 7.38
N ASN A 177 3.56 -2.85 7.38
CA ASN A 177 4.47 -3.95 7.11
C ASN A 177 5.47 -4.12 8.27
N GLU A 178 5.57 -5.35 8.81
CA GLU A 178 6.51 -5.68 9.89
C GLU A 178 7.69 -6.53 9.38
N ILE A 179 8.39 -6.07 8.33
CA ILE A 179 9.53 -6.84 7.79
C ILE A 179 10.74 -6.80 8.75
N LYS A 180 11.01 -5.65 9.36
CA LYS A 180 12.20 -5.42 10.22
C LYS A 180 11.91 -4.45 11.36
N GLY A 181 10.71 -4.51 11.94
CA GLY A 181 10.29 -3.49 12.89
C GLY A 181 10.03 -4.00 14.31
N ALA A 182 9.70 -3.08 15.19
CA ALA A 182 9.20 -3.43 16.51
C ALA A 182 7.84 -4.14 16.38
N PRO A 183 7.61 -5.23 17.13
CA PRO A 183 6.41 -6.04 16.99
C PRO A 183 5.15 -5.23 17.24
N ILE A 184 4.16 -5.36 16.35
CA ILE A 184 2.82 -4.82 16.50
C ILE A 184 1.93 -5.87 17.18
N THR A 185 1.41 -5.55 18.34
CA THR A 185 0.46 -6.40 19.06
C THR A 185 -0.98 -5.93 18.93
N ASN A 186 -1.17 -4.66 18.61
CA ASN A 186 -2.47 -4.01 18.41
C ASN A 186 -2.36 -2.87 17.37
N ILE A 187 -3.42 -2.68 16.61
CA ILE A 187 -3.60 -1.55 15.68
C ILE A 187 -4.94 -0.90 16.05
N ASP A 188 -4.89 0.36 16.51
CA ASP A 188 -6.11 1.14 16.70
C ASP A 188 -6.54 1.73 15.35
N THR A 189 -7.56 1.11 14.75
CA THR A 189 -8.14 1.58 13.49
C THR A 189 -9.34 2.50 13.70
N SER A 190 -9.77 2.70 14.95
CA SER A 190 -11.00 3.44 15.28
C SER A 190 -11.05 4.88 14.76
N PRO A 191 -9.92 5.62 14.63
CA PRO A 191 -9.93 6.97 14.09
C PRO A 191 -10.12 7.04 12.56
N PHE A 192 -9.94 5.93 11.82
CA PHE A 192 -9.87 5.92 10.36
C PHE A 192 -11.22 5.58 9.74
N THR A 193 -12.23 6.40 9.97
CA THR A 193 -13.61 6.14 9.51
C THR A 193 -13.78 6.23 7.99
N GLU A 194 -12.80 6.83 7.29
CA GLU A 194 -12.78 6.94 5.83
C GLU A 194 -12.03 5.79 5.13
N LEU A 195 -11.51 4.82 5.91
CA LEU A 195 -10.67 3.74 5.40
C LEU A 195 -11.45 2.83 4.45
N LYS A 196 -10.91 2.68 3.23
CA LYS A 196 -11.41 1.82 2.15
C LYS A 196 -10.52 0.61 1.90
N GLY A 197 -9.21 0.78 2.08
CA GLY A 197 -8.21 -0.28 1.95
C GLY A 197 -7.37 -0.43 3.20
N LEU A 198 -7.26 -1.64 3.74
CA LEU A 198 -6.37 -1.99 4.85
C LEU A 198 -5.54 -3.21 4.49
N PHE A 199 -4.21 -3.06 4.58
CA PHE A 199 -3.24 -4.10 4.29
C PHE A 199 -2.32 -4.30 5.49
N ILE A 200 -2.30 -5.50 6.05
CA ILE A 200 -1.51 -5.86 7.23
C ILE A 200 -0.60 -7.02 6.84
N ILE A 201 0.71 -6.77 6.80
CA ILE A 201 1.67 -7.69 6.23
C ILE A 201 2.74 -8.05 7.27
N LYS A 202 2.89 -9.35 7.52
CA LYS A 202 3.93 -9.95 8.39
C LYS A 202 3.90 -9.48 9.85
N CYS A 203 2.76 -8.95 10.32
CA CYS A 203 2.57 -8.54 11.71
C CYS A 203 2.32 -9.75 12.62
N LYS A 204 3.36 -10.56 12.83
CA LYS A 204 3.29 -11.87 13.51
C LYS A 204 2.82 -11.80 14.98
N ASN A 205 2.88 -10.63 15.60
CA ASN A 205 2.42 -10.48 16.99
C ASN A 205 1.01 -9.91 17.11
N LEU A 206 0.35 -9.60 16.00
CA LEU A 206 -1.02 -9.11 15.97
C LEU A 206 -1.99 -10.27 16.23
N LYS A 207 -2.70 -10.23 17.37
CA LYS A 207 -3.63 -11.26 17.81
C LYS A 207 -5.09 -10.85 17.76
N SER A 208 -5.36 -9.55 17.61
CA SER A 208 -6.72 -9.00 17.52
C SER A 208 -6.73 -7.79 16.59
N LEU A 209 -7.84 -7.60 15.89
CA LEU A 209 -8.08 -6.48 15.00
C LEU A 209 -9.55 -6.08 15.12
N ASP A 210 -9.80 -4.85 15.56
CA ASP A 210 -11.15 -4.30 15.67
C ASP A 210 -11.41 -3.32 14.52
N LEU A 211 -12.38 -3.65 13.67
CA LEU A 211 -12.74 -2.87 12.49
C LEU A 211 -14.15 -2.25 12.57
N ARG A 212 -14.82 -2.30 13.72
CA ARG A 212 -16.22 -1.86 13.88
C ARG A 212 -16.49 -0.44 13.39
N ASN A 213 -15.48 0.44 13.44
CA ASN A 213 -15.60 1.83 13.00
C ASN A 213 -15.27 2.05 11.51
N ASN A 214 -14.69 1.05 10.84
CA ASN A 214 -14.22 1.16 9.45
C ASN A 214 -15.32 0.69 8.46
N LYS A 215 -16.49 1.29 8.52
CA LYS A 215 -17.70 0.87 7.77
C LYS A 215 -17.58 1.08 6.25
N LYS A 216 -16.60 1.88 5.80
CA LYS A 216 -16.31 2.13 4.38
C LYS A 216 -15.28 1.17 3.79
N LEU A 217 -14.81 0.19 4.58
CA LEU A 217 -13.80 -0.76 4.14
C LEU A 217 -14.34 -1.59 2.97
N MET A 218 -13.58 -1.56 1.87
CA MET A 218 -13.86 -2.27 0.62
C MET A 218 -12.87 -3.39 0.37
N LYS A 219 -11.62 -3.21 0.85
CA LYS A 219 -10.52 -4.17 0.66
C LYS A 219 -9.82 -4.44 1.97
N LEU A 220 -9.67 -5.72 2.30
CA LEU A 220 -8.89 -6.16 3.46
C LEU A 220 -7.91 -7.23 3.03
N TYR A 221 -6.62 -6.96 3.22
CA TYR A 221 -5.52 -7.89 2.99
C TYR A 221 -4.79 -8.16 4.31
N ILE A 222 -4.68 -9.41 4.69
CA ILE A 222 -4.00 -9.85 5.91
C ILE A 222 -3.05 -10.99 5.55
N GLU A 223 -1.76 -10.81 5.83
CA GLU A 223 -0.74 -11.82 5.58
C GLU A 223 0.18 -11.99 6.80
N GLY A 224 0.40 -13.24 7.22
CA GLY A 224 1.41 -13.59 8.21
C GLY A 224 1.18 -12.93 9.56
N THR A 225 -0.05 -12.97 10.07
CA THR A 225 -0.42 -12.51 11.41
C THR A 225 -0.72 -13.70 12.34
N ASN A 226 -0.97 -13.42 13.61
CA ASN A 226 -1.45 -14.41 14.59
C ASN A 226 -2.92 -14.18 14.99
N LEU A 227 -3.73 -13.62 14.09
CA LEU A 227 -5.17 -13.50 14.27
C LEU A 227 -5.82 -14.89 14.27
N THR A 228 -6.58 -15.22 15.29
CA THR A 228 -7.37 -16.46 15.38
C THR A 228 -8.85 -16.23 15.09
N THR A 229 -9.31 -15.00 15.28
CA THR A 229 -10.70 -14.61 15.01
C THR A 229 -10.74 -13.26 14.31
N LEU A 230 -11.73 -13.07 13.42
CA LEU A 230 -11.96 -11.80 12.74
C LEU A 230 -13.46 -11.61 12.52
N ASP A 231 -13.97 -10.45 12.95
CA ASP A 231 -15.36 -10.06 12.74
C ASP A 231 -15.43 -8.90 11.74
N LEU A 232 -16.03 -9.18 10.59
CA LEU A 232 -16.25 -8.25 9.48
C LEU A 232 -17.74 -7.97 9.25
N SER A 233 -18.62 -8.29 10.21
CA SER A 233 -20.06 -8.10 10.06
C SER A 233 -20.49 -6.63 9.94
N GLN A 234 -19.61 -5.69 10.30
CA GLN A 234 -19.86 -4.25 10.23
C GLN A 234 -19.27 -3.57 8.99
N GLN A 235 -18.77 -4.34 7.99
CA GLN A 235 -18.16 -3.82 6.76
C GLN A 235 -19.04 -4.08 5.53
N PRO A 236 -20.20 -3.39 5.38
CA PRO A 236 -21.17 -3.72 4.34
C PRO A 236 -20.68 -3.46 2.90
N GLN A 237 -19.58 -2.70 2.74
CA GLN A 237 -18.98 -2.37 1.45
C GLN A 237 -17.78 -3.28 1.10
N LEU A 238 -17.43 -4.25 1.98
CA LEU A 238 -16.28 -5.12 1.75
C LEU A 238 -16.54 -5.99 0.52
N SER A 239 -15.74 -5.78 -0.53
CA SER A 239 -15.80 -6.51 -1.80
C SER A 239 -14.63 -7.49 -1.96
N GLN A 240 -13.46 -7.17 -1.37
CA GLN A 240 -12.26 -7.99 -1.47
C GLN A 240 -11.73 -8.37 -0.08
N LEU A 241 -11.55 -9.66 0.16
CA LEU A 241 -10.99 -10.22 1.37
C LEU A 241 -9.88 -11.21 1.03
N GLU A 242 -8.67 -10.91 1.44
CA GLU A 242 -7.51 -11.77 1.22
C GLU A 242 -6.83 -12.10 2.55
N VAL A 243 -6.75 -13.37 2.89
CA VAL A 243 -6.13 -13.87 4.12
C VAL A 243 -5.10 -14.93 3.75
N TYR A 244 -3.85 -14.62 4.00
CA TYR A 244 -2.71 -15.50 3.73
C TYR A 244 -1.98 -15.82 5.03
N SER A 245 -1.56 -17.07 5.18
CA SER A 245 -0.68 -17.51 6.27
C SER A 245 -1.09 -16.97 7.65
N THR A 246 -2.40 -16.98 7.95
CA THR A 246 -2.99 -16.47 9.18
C THR A 246 -3.87 -17.54 9.81
N PRO A 247 -3.66 -17.93 11.10
CA PRO A 247 -4.28 -19.09 11.71
C PRO A 247 -5.73 -18.81 12.19
N LEU A 248 -6.57 -18.23 11.32
CA LEU A 248 -7.97 -17.96 11.63
C LEU A 248 -8.73 -19.27 11.87
N THR A 249 -9.44 -19.34 13.00
CA THR A 249 -10.37 -20.42 13.34
C THR A 249 -11.83 -19.94 13.31
N LYS A 250 -12.06 -18.63 13.23
CA LYS A 250 -13.39 -18.03 13.11
C LYS A 250 -13.33 -16.76 12.28
N LEU A 251 -14.18 -16.69 11.26
CA LEU A 251 -14.35 -15.52 10.41
C LEU A 251 -15.84 -15.23 10.24
N ASN A 252 -16.28 -14.06 10.72
CA ASN A 252 -17.66 -13.60 10.60
C ASN A 252 -17.76 -12.54 9.51
N ILE A 253 -18.54 -12.80 8.47
CA ILE A 253 -18.85 -11.89 7.36
C ILE A 253 -20.35 -11.67 7.22
N ALA A 254 -21.13 -11.94 8.25
CA ALA A 254 -22.58 -11.80 8.21
C ALA A 254 -22.96 -10.36 7.79
N GLY A 255 -23.66 -10.22 6.67
CA GLY A 255 -24.06 -8.92 6.14
C GLY A 255 -23.18 -8.34 5.04
N ASN A 256 -22.02 -8.93 4.71
CA ASN A 256 -21.17 -8.52 3.59
C ASN A 256 -21.77 -8.98 2.25
N LYS A 257 -22.71 -8.22 1.72
CA LYS A 257 -23.39 -8.55 0.44
C LYS A 257 -22.59 -8.14 -0.80
N ALA A 258 -21.57 -7.30 -0.63
CA ALA A 258 -20.73 -6.79 -1.71
C ALA A 258 -19.49 -7.68 -1.97
N LEU A 259 -19.26 -8.71 -1.14
CA LEU A 259 -18.06 -9.54 -1.20
C LEU A 259 -18.11 -10.43 -2.45
N ASP A 260 -17.15 -10.20 -3.37
CA ASP A 260 -17.05 -10.86 -4.68
C ASP A 260 -15.70 -11.51 -4.95
N TYR A 261 -14.67 -11.13 -4.16
CA TYR A 261 -13.35 -11.70 -4.27
C TYR A 261 -12.81 -12.12 -2.90
N VAL A 262 -12.49 -13.40 -2.75
CA VAL A 262 -12.02 -13.99 -1.51
C VAL A 262 -10.79 -14.85 -1.75
N VAL A 263 -9.76 -14.71 -0.89
CA VAL A 263 -8.63 -15.62 -0.82
C VAL A 263 -8.46 -16.07 0.62
N ILE A 264 -8.41 -17.38 0.84
CA ILE A 264 -8.12 -17.98 2.15
C ILE A 264 -7.01 -19.02 1.95
N GLN A 265 -5.80 -18.66 2.37
CA GLN A 265 -4.64 -19.57 2.34
C GLN A 265 -4.27 -19.99 3.75
N LEU A 266 -4.08 -21.30 3.94
CA LEU A 266 -3.57 -21.85 5.20
C LEU A 266 -2.12 -21.42 5.46
N THR A 267 -1.69 -21.49 6.73
CA THR A 267 -0.27 -21.34 7.07
C THR A 267 0.54 -22.52 6.52
N GLU A 268 1.87 -22.42 6.49
CA GLU A 268 2.76 -23.52 6.10
C GLU A 268 2.56 -24.78 6.95
N GLU A 269 2.15 -24.62 8.23
CA GLU A 269 1.81 -25.75 9.11
C GLU A 269 0.34 -26.22 8.93
N GLY A 270 -0.35 -25.75 7.91
CA GLY A 270 -1.73 -26.14 7.63
C GLY A 270 -2.77 -25.59 8.62
N LYS A 271 -2.45 -24.50 9.36
CA LYS A 271 -3.39 -23.84 10.28
C LYS A 271 -4.24 -22.80 9.56
N GLY A 272 -5.47 -22.64 9.97
CA GLY A 272 -6.40 -21.65 9.42
C GLY A 272 -7.84 -22.18 9.39
N LEU A 273 -8.68 -21.58 8.55
CA LEU A 273 -10.07 -22.01 8.37
C LEU A 273 -10.14 -23.36 7.67
N GLN A 274 -10.60 -24.39 8.38
CA GLN A 274 -10.76 -25.76 7.88
C GLN A 274 -12.03 -26.40 8.44
N GLY A 275 -12.48 -27.49 7.84
CA GLY A 275 -13.60 -28.30 8.32
C GLY A 275 -14.83 -27.46 8.65
N ALA A 276 -15.39 -27.61 9.83
CA ALA A 276 -16.60 -26.90 10.27
C ALA A 276 -16.42 -25.36 10.25
N ALA A 277 -15.26 -24.86 10.65
CA ALA A 277 -15.00 -23.42 10.68
C ALA A 277 -14.96 -22.81 9.25
N LEU A 278 -14.41 -23.52 8.29
CA LEU A 278 -14.48 -23.13 6.87
C LEU A 278 -15.91 -23.17 6.36
N MET A 279 -16.64 -24.24 6.62
CA MET A 279 -18.05 -24.38 6.20
C MET A 279 -18.93 -23.29 6.81
N ASP A 280 -18.74 -22.91 8.06
CA ASP A 280 -19.47 -21.83 8.71
C ASP A 280 -19.19 -20.46 8.07
N PHE A 281 -17.95 -20.21 7.63
CA PHE A 281 -17.60 -19.04 6.87
C PHE A 281 -18.27 -19.07 5.47
N LEU A 282 -18.11 -20.17 4.72
CA LEU A 282 -18.64 -20.29 3.34
C LEU A 282 -20.15 -20.18 3.27
N LYS A 283 -20.88 -20.66 4.28
CA LYS A 283 -22.35 -20.50 4.37
C LYS A 283 -22.77 -19.03 4.44
N GLN A 284 -21.92 -18.14 4.97
CA GLN A 284 -22.21 -16.69 5.07
C GLN A 284 -21.96 -15.94 3.76
N LEU A 285 -21.23 -16.51 2.81
CA LEU A 285 -20.95 -15.88 1.51
C LEU A 285 -22.26 -15.51 0.79
N PRO A 286 -22.32 -14.37 0.09
CA PRO A 286 -23.47 -14.03 -0.72
C PRO A 286 -23.73 -15.09 -1.79
N THR A 287 -25.00 -15.20 -2.20
CA THR A 287 -25.41 -16.05 -3.33
C THR A 287 -25.64 -15.14 -4.52
N TYR A 288 -24.97 -15.42 -5.62
CA TYR A 288 -25.11 -14.71 -6.88
C TYR A 288 -26.24 -15.29 -7.75
N LYS A 289 -26.49 -14.71 -8.89
CA LYS A 289 -27.38 -15.22 -9.93
C LYS A 289 -26.56 -15.87 -11.04
N GLU A 290 -27.20 -16.66 -11.86
CA GLU A 290 -26.59 -17.21 -13.06
C GLU A 290 -26.03 -16.08 -13.96
N GLY A 291 -24.73 -16.16 -14.30
CA GLY A 291 -24.02 -15.14 -15.05
C GLY A 291 -23.35 -14.05 -14.20
N GLU A 292 -23.58 -14.04 -12.89
CA GLU A 292 -22.84 -13.22 -11.91
C GLU A 292 -22.10 -14.19 -10.98
N GLU A 293 -20.78 -14.10 -10.90
CA GLU A 293 -19.98 -15.06 -10.12
C GLU A 293 -19.05 -14.35 -9.14
N GLY A 294 -19.02 -14.83 -7.90
CA GLY A 294 -17.93 -14.52 -6.96
C GLY A 294 -16.71 -15.40 -7.25
N ASN A 295 -15.54 -14.91 -6.88
CA ASN A 295 -14.29 -15.68 -7.02
C ASN A 295 -13.71 -15.97 -5.64
N ILE A 296 -13.42 -17.25 -5.37
CA ILE A 296 -12.74 -17.67 -4.16
C ILE A 296 -11.52 -18.53 -4.49
N SER A 297 -10.40 -18.22 -3.83
CA SER A 297 -9.19 -19.03 -3.90
C SER A 297 -8.95 -19.71 -2.54
N LEU A 298 -8.75 -21.00 -2.56
CA LEU A 298 -8.53 -21.85 -1.38
C LEU A 298 -7.28 -22.71 -1.56
N SER A 299 -6.62 -23.09 -0.47
CA SER A 299 -5.59 -24.12 -0.50
C SER A 299 -6.23 -25.47 -0.91
N SER A 300 -5.49 -26.32 -1.60
CA SER A 300 -6.00 -27.61 -2.12
C SER A 300 -6.66 -28.46 -1.03
N ASP A 301 -6.11 -28.49 0.19
CA ASP A 301 -6.67 -29.22 1.33
C ASP A 301 -8.05 -28.70 1.80
N GLN A 302 -8.41 -27.47 1.43
CA GLN A 302 -9.70 -26.88 1.77
C GLN A 302 -10.79 -27.18 0.73
N ALA A 303 -10.43 -27.49 -0.51
CA ALA A 303 -11.35 -27.62 -1.65
C ALA A 303 -11.95 -29.04 -1.72
N THR A 304 -12.62 -29.49 -0.67
CA THR A 304 -13.32 -30.77 -0.62
C THR A 304 -14.55 -30.79 -1.54
N GLU A 305 -15.11 -31.97 -1.81
CA GLU A 305 -16.34 -32.12 -2.60
C GLU A 305 -17.52 -31.35 -1.97
N GLU A 306 -17.65 -31.38 -0.63
CA GLU A 306 -18.68 -30.65 0.11
C GLU A 306 -18.51 -29.12 -0.06
N VAL A 307 -17.28 -28.59 0.03
CA VAL A 307 -16.96 -27.18 -0.18
C VAL A 307 -17.28 -26.76 -1.60
N ASN A 308 -16.86 -27.53 -2.59
CA ASN A 308 -17.11 -27.23 -4.01
C ASN A 308 -18.60 -27.26 -4.33
N SER A 309 -19.36 -28.21 -3.79
CA SER A 309 -20.81 -28.30 -3.98
C SER A 309 -21.54 -27.08 -3.36
N LEU A 310 -21.16 -26.68 -2.14
CA LEU A 310 -21.73 -25.48 -1.50
C LEU A 310 -21.46 -24.21 -2.31
N LEU A 311 -20.23 -24.02 -2.78
CA LEU A 311 -19.80 -22.85 -3.52
C LEU A 311 -20.45 -22.77 -4.91
N ALA A 312 -20.58 -23.92 -5.61
CA ALA A 312 -21.31 -23.99 -6.87
C ALA A 312 -22.79 -23.61 -6.69
N GLY A 313 -23.46 -24.05 -5.61
CA GLY A 313 -24.82 -23.69 -5.27
C GLY A 313 -25.02 -22.21 -4.94
N LYS A 314 -23.93 -21.47 -4.70
CA LYS A 314 -23.93 -20.02 -4.46
C LYS A 314 -23.36 -19.20 -5.64
N PHE A 315 -23.00 -19.85 -6.74
CA PHE A 315 -22.35 -19.24 -7.90
C PHE A 315 -20.99 -18.61 -7.57
N TRP A 316 -20.15 -19.35 -6.84
CA TRP A 316 -18.77 -18.99 -6.59
C TRP A 316 -17.82 -19.87 -7.39
N LYS A 317 -16.93 -19.23 -8.15
CA LYS A 317 -15.85 -19.92 -8.87
C LYS A 317 -14.69 -20.19 -7.92
N VAL A 318 -14.30 -21.46 -7.82
CA VAL A 318 -13.19 -21.90 -6.95
C VAL A 318 -11.89 -21.93 -7.77
N ASN A 319 -10.85 -21.33 -7.23
CA ASN A 319 -9.48 -21.42 -7.71
C ASN A 319 -8.62 -22.08 -6.63
N LEU A 320 -7.65 -22.89 -7.01
CA LEU A 320 -6.72 -23.50 -6.07
C LEU A 320 -5.45 -22.67 -5.94
N LEU A 321 -5.00 -22.55 -4.70
CA LEU A 321 -3.70 -21.97 -4.36
C LEU A 321 -2.70 -23.12 -4.24
N ASP A 322 -1.65 -23.07 -5.03
CA ASP A 322 -0.55 -24.06 -5.01
C ASP A 322 0.41 -23.80 -3.84
#